data_e9c81d17d857d0b246badf4780ebfd3b
#
_entry.id   e9c81d17d857d0b246badf4780ebfd3b
#
_cell.length_a   1.000
_cell.length_b   1.000
_cell.length_c   1.000
_cell.angle_alpha   90.00
_cell.angle_beta   90.00
_cell.angle_gamma   90.00
#
_symmetry.space_group_name_H-M   'P 1'
#
loop_
_entity.id
_entity.type
_entity.pdbx_description
1 polymer ?
#
loop_
_entity_poly.entity_id
_entity_poly.type
_entity_poly.pdbx_seq_one_letter_code
_entity_poly.pdbx_strand_id
1 'polypeptide(L)'
;MKMQKNINNINALQAAVASCQDSVILKSADGREEYNLKSALSLLMGIGRLCSEHGDEYEVFCANRADEGYMLKFFRELKQSEAPVA
;
A
#
# COMPACT_ATOMS: atom_id res chain seq x y z
N MET A 1 -3.01 -6.71 -2.93
CA MET A 1 -1.58 -6.36 -2.76
C MET A 1 -1.10 -6.70 -1.37
N LYS A 2 -0.87 -7.97 -1.11
CA LYS A 2 -0.39 -8.40 0.20
C LYS A 2 1.05 -7.95 0.43
N MET A 3 1.35 -7.52 1.65
CA MET A 3 2.66 -7.05 2.05
C MET A 3 3.13 -7.85 3.27
N GLN A 4 4.40 -8.22 3.30
CA GLN A 4 4.96 -8.88 4.48
C GLN A 4 5.11 -7.88 5.62
N LYS A 5 4.75 -8.31 6.83
CA LYS A 5 4.81 -7.46 8.02
C LYS A 5 6.24 -7.42 8.56
N ASN A 6 7.01 -6.44 8.08
CA ASN A 6 8.32 -6.12 8.66
C ASN A 6 8.51 -4.61 8.65
N ILE A 7 9.41 -4.13 9.52
CA ILE A 7 9.60 -2.71 9.72
C ILE A 7 10.10 -1.99 8.45
N ASN A 8 10.89 -2.66 7.65
CA ASN A 8 11.42 -2.07 6.42
C ASN A 8 10.30 -1.81 5.42
N ASN A 9 9.38 -2.76 5.26
CA ASN A 9 8.24 -2.63 4.36
C ASN A 9 7.28 -1.55 4.84
N ILE A 10 7.03 -1.49 6.15
CA ILE A 10 6.16 -0.48 6.75
C ILE A 10 6.73 0.91 6.54
N ASN A 11 8.01 1.09 6.82
CA ASN A 11 8.69 2.38 6.64
C ASN A 11 8.74 2.79 5.17
N ALA A 12 8.97 1.83 4.28
CA ALA A 12 8.99 2.08 2.84
C ALA A 12 7.62 2.53 2.33
N LEU A 13 6.55 1.90 2.78
CA LEU A 13 5.19 2.30 2.41
C LEU A 13 4.87 3.70 2.92
N GLN A 14 5.21 4.01 4.17
CA GLN A 14 5.01 5.34 4.74
C GLN A 14 5.73 6.41 3.90
N ALA A 15 6.98 6.15 3.53
CA ALA A 15 7.77 7.08 2.72
C ALA A 15 7.17 7.23 1.32
N ALA A 16 6.72 6.15 0.71
CA ALA A 16 6.11 6.18 -0.62
C ALA A 16 4.83 7.01 -0.62
N VAL A 17 3.96 6.80 0.36
CA VAL A 17 2.72 7.57 0.50
C VAL A 17 3.02 9.05 0.75
N ALA A 18 4.00 9.34 1.59
CA ALA A 18 4.41 10.72 1.88
C ALA A 18 4.96 11.44 0.65
N SER A 19 5.54 10.70 -0.29
CA SER A 19 6.07 11.26 -1.54
C SER A 19 4.98 11.56 -2.57
N CYS A 20 3.78 11.03 -2.40
CA CYS A 20 2.66 11.29 -3.30
C CYS A 20 2.12 12.70 -3.08
N GLN A 21 1.70 13.36 -4.17
CA GLN A 21 1.21 14.75 -4.13
C GLN A 21 -0.24 14.84 -3.70
N ASP A 22 -1.06 13.86 -4.09
CA ASP A 22 -2.50 13.86 -3.85
C ASP A 22 -2.92 12.66 -3.02
N SER A 23 -4.24 12.49 -2.87
CA SER A 23 -4.80 11.42 -2.04
C SER A 23 -4.40 10.04 -2.52
N VAL A 24 -4.09 9.17 -1.58
CA VAL A 24 -3.79 7.76 -1.79
C VAL A 24 -4.80 6.95 -0.98
N ILE A 25 -5.61 6.15 -1.66
CA ILE A 25 -6.72 5.42 -1.04
C ILE A 25 -6.48 3.92 -1.20
N LEU A 26 -6.61 3.20 -0.10
CA LEU A 26 -6.62 1.73 -0.10
C LEU A 26 -8.07 1.27 -0.02
N LYS A 27 -8.50 0.44 -0.97
CA LYS A 27 -9.87 -0.10 -1.00
C LYS A 27 -9.85 -1.61 -1.02
N SER A 28 -10.83 -2.22 -0.34
CA SER A 28 -11.07 -3.64 -0.45
C SER A 28 -11.74 -3.96 -1.80
N ALA A 29 -11.61 -5.21 -2.26
CA ALA A 29 -12.18 -5.66 -3.53
C ALA A 29 -13.70 -5.50 -3.58
N ASP A 30 -14.38 -5.66 -2.44
CA ASP A 30 -15.84 -5.52 -2.36
C ASP A 30 -16.29 -4.05 -2.17
N GLY A 31 -15.34 -3.12 -2.03
CA GLY A 31 -15.63 -1.70 -1.86
C GLY A 31 -16.12 -1.30 -0.49
N ARG A 32 -16.21 -2.22 0.47
CA ARG A 32 -16.74 -1.94 1.80
C ARG A 32 -15.77 -1.21 2.70
N GLU A 33 -14.47 -1.41 2.50
CA GLU A 33 -13.44 -0.78 3.30
C GLU A 33 -12.64 0.19 2.43
N GLU A 34 -12.38 1.36 2.99
CA GLU A 34 -11.63 2.41 2.30
C GLU A 34 -10.80 3.17 3.33
N TYR A 35 -9.49 3.28 3.07
CA TYR A 35 -8.56 3.95 3.97
C TYR A 35 -7.77 5.01 3.21
N ASN A 36 -7.80 6.24 3.71
CA ASN A 36 -6.97 7.32 3.16
C ASN A 36 -5.58 7.21 3.78
N LEU A 37 -4.63 6.73 3.00
CA LEU A 37 -3.27 6.47 3.48
C LEU A 37 -2.48 7.75 3.80
N LYS A 38 -2.98 8.91 3.39
CA LYS A 38 -2.39 10.20 3.76
C LYS A 38 -2.71 10.58 5.21
N SER A 39 -3.71 9.96 5.82
CA SER A 39 -4.04 10.13 7.24
C SER A 39 -3.24 9.11 8.04
N ALA A 40 -2.53 9.57 9.09
CA ALA A 40 -1.66 8.71 9.90
C ALA A 40 -2.43 7.52 10.49
N LEU A 41 -3.61 7.77 11.04
CA LEU A 41 -4.42 6.70 11.63
C LEU A 41 -4.89 5.71 10.57
N SER A 42 -5.41 6.21 9.44
CA SER A 42 -5.86 5.36 8.34
C SER A 42 -4.71 4.60 7.70
N LEU A 43 -3.51 5.20 7.65
CA LEU A 43 -2.31 4.52 7.15
C LEU A 43 -1.98 3.31 8.02
N LEU A 44 -2.01 3.44 9.35
CA LEU A 44 -1.77 2.33 10.26
C LEU A 44 -2.79 1.22 10.07
N MET A 45 -4.07 1.56 9.92
CA MET A 45 -5.12 0.58 9.66
C MET A 45 -4.93 -0.12 8.32
N GLY A 46 -4.57 0.65 7.28
CA GLY A 46 -4.30 0.11 5.96
C GLY A 46 -3.11 -0.85 5.93
N ILE A 47 -2.05 -0.53 6.67
CA ILE A 47 -0.89 -1.40 6.81
C ILE A 47 -1.32 -2.74 7.42
N GLY A 48 -2.13 -2.68 8.47
CA GLY A 48 -2.65 -3.90 9.11
C GLY A 48 -3.42 -4.79 8.14
N ARG A 49 -4.24 -4.18 7.28
CA ARG A 49 -5.01 -4.91 6.26
C ARG A 49 -4.11 -5.50 5.18
N LEU A 50 -3.15 -4.74 4.68
CA LEU A 50 -2.21 -5.22 3.66
C LEU A 50 -1.35 -6.38 4.15
N CYS A 51 -1.03 -6.42 5.44
CA CYS A 51 -0.23 -7.48 6.05
C CYS A 51 -1.07 -8.68 6.49
N SER A 52 -2.40 -8.60 6.38
CA SER A 52 -3.30 -9.68 6.77
C SER A 52 -3.36 -10.78 5.70
N GLU A 53 -4.03 -11.89 6.03
CA GLU A 53 -4.27 -12.97 5.08
C GLU A 53 -5.06 -12.51 3.85
N HIS A 54 -5.86 -11.47 4.00
CA HIS A 54 -6.69 -10.90 2.93
C HIS A 54 -6.04 -9.71 2.24
N GLY A 55 -4.73 -9.51 2.44
CA GLY A 55 -4.02 -8.36 1.86
C GLY A 55 -4.11 -8.27 0.34
N ASP A 56 -4.21 -9.42 -0.35
CA ASP A 56 -4.34 -9.45 -1.81
C ASP A 56 -5.70 -8.95 -2.31
N GLU A 57 -6.69 -8.82 -1.42
CA GLU A 57 -8.02 -8.31 -1.75
C GLU A 57 -8.08 -6.79 -1.72
N TYR A 58 -7.00 -6.11 -1.37
CA TYR A 58 -6.92 -4.65 -1.30
C TYR A 58 -6.12 -4.09 -2.46
N GLU A 59 -6.58 -2.95 -2.98
CA GLU A 59 -5.89 -2.23 -4.05
C GLU A 59 -5.70 -0.77 -3.67
N VAL A 60 -4.65 -0.17 -4.20
CA VAL A 60 -4.31 1.24 -3.98
C VAL A 60 -4.77 2.07 -5.17
N PHE A 61 -5.48 3.15 -4.88
CA PHE A 61 -5.93 4.13 -5.87
C PHE A 61 -5.38 5.50 -5.51
N CYS A 62 -4.88 6.21 -6.50
CA CYS A 62 -4.34 7.54 -6.33
C CYS A 62 -5.15 8.55 -7.14
N ALA A 63 -5.39 9.72 -6.56
CA ALA A 63 -6.09 10.80 -7.26
C ALA A 63 -5.25 11.37 -8.40
N ASN A 64 -3.92 11.34 -8.26
CA ASN A 64 -2.99 11.84 -9.27
C ASN A 64 -2.42 10.67 -10.07
N ARG A 65 -2.48 10.78 -11.40
CA ARG A 65 -2.02 9.72 -12.28
C ARG A 65 -0.51 9.42 -12.12
N ALA A 66 0.30 10.44 -11.88
CA ALA A 66 1.73 10.26 -11.64
C ALA A 66 1.98 9.50 -10.34
N ASP A 67 1.19 9.79 -9.29
CA ASP A 67 1.26 9.08 -8.02
C ASP A 67 0.86 7.61 -8.20
N GLU A 68 -0.15 7.35 -9.01
CA GLU A 68 -0.60 5.99 -9.29
C GLU A 68 0.51 5.16 -9.92
N GLY A 69 1.19 5.70 -10.92
CA GLY A 69 2.33 5.02 -11.54
C GLY A 69 3.46 4.76 -10.57
N TYR A 70 3.75 5.74 -9.72
CA TYR A 70 4.77 5.63 -8.67
C TYR A 70 4.43 4.52 -7.67
N MET A 71 3.20 4.48 -7.20
CA MET A 71 2.77 3.47 -6.21
C MET A 71 2.73 2.07 -6.81
N LEU A 72 2.31 1.93 -8.06
CA LEU A 72 2.33 0.64 -8.75
C LEU A 72 3.76 0.11 -8.89
N LYS A 73 4.70 0.99 -9.25
CA LYS A 73 6.12 0.63 -9.33
C LYS A 73 6.65 0.23 -7.95
N PHE A 74 6.29 0.99 -6.91
CA PHE A 74 6.70 0.70 -5.54
C PHE A 74 6.27 -0.70 -5.12
N PHE A 75 5.00 -1.05 -5.31
CA PHE A 75 4.51 -2.37 -4.92
C PHE A 75 5.13 -3.49 -5.75
N ARG A 76 5.41 -3.24 -7.02
CA ARG A 76 6.09 -4.21 -7.87
C ARG A 76 7.48 -4.50 -7.36
N GLU A 77 8.26 -3.47 -7.04
CA GLU A 77 9.60 -3.62 -6.51
C GLU A 77 9.61 -4.27 -5.13
N LEU A 78 8.64 -3.91 -4.29
CA LEU A 78 8.48 -4.51 -2.97
C LEU A 78 8.23 -6.01 -3.09
N LYS A 79 7.35 -6.41 -3.99
CA LYS A 79 7.03 -7.83 -4.21
C LYS A 79 8.24 -8.60 -4.73
N GLN A 80 9.04 -8.00 -5.59
CA GLN A 80 10.27 -8.62 -6.08
C GLN A 80 11.29 -8.83 -4.95
N SER A 81 11.42 -7.85 -4.05
CA SER A 81 12.35 -7.97 -2.92
C SER A 81 11.88 -8.97 -1.88
N GLU A 82 10.58 -9.26 -1.82
CA GLU A 82 9.99 -10.26 -0.92
C GLU A 82 10.00 -11.65 -1.53
N ALA A 83 10.28 -11.78 -2.82
CA ALA A 83 10.28 -13.07 -3.50
C ALA A 83 11.29 -14.01 -2.82
N PRO A 84 10.90 -15.29 -2.58
CA PRO A 84 11.81 -16.23 -1.98
C PRO A 84 13.01 -16.47 -2.90
N VAL A 85 14.19 -16.45 -2.28
CA VAL A 85 15.42 -16.79 -3.00
C VAL A 85 15.42 -18.31 -3.17
N ALA A 86 15.30 -18.74 -4.40
CA ALA A 86 15.29 -20.17 -4.71
C ALA A 86 16.65 -20.79 -4.46
#